data_e88cc6f2968d339e4072762ec1ac3b08
#
_entry.id   e88cc6f2968d339e4072762ec1ac3b08
#
_cell.length_a   1.000
_cell.length_b   1.000
_cell.length_c   1.000
_cell.angle_alpha   90.00
_cell.angle_beta   90.00
_cell.angle_gamma   90.00
#
_symmetry.space_group_name_H-M   'P 1'
#
loop_
_entity.id
_entity.type
_entity.pdbx_description
1 polymer ?
#
loop_
_entity_poly.entity_id
_entity_poly.type
_entity_poly.pdbx_seq_one_letter_code
_entity_poly.pdbx_strand_id
1 'polypeptide(L)'
;MSISHKSLKIYNSLSSKKEDFNTINPLKVGMYVCGPTVYNKVHLGNCRTFISFDLIVRFLKHIGYDVRYVRNITDVGHLEDSEEDKIQKRAKIEKIEPMEVVQKYTNNFRDVLNKFNLTPPNIEPTATGHILEQIEMIEMIIENGFAYEKNGSVYFDLMKFSEKFKYGKLSNRNLDDIINESRELFGSDEKKNPQDFALWKNATSSHIMKWKSPWGYGFPGWHIECSAMSHKYLGKKFDIHGGGMDLKFPHHDCEIAQSEAVYNLSLIHI
;
A
#
# COMPACT_ATOMS: atom_id res chain seq x y z
N MET A 1 5.94 -12.91 -36.67
CA MET A 1 5.94 -11.49 -37.09
C MET A 1 6.68 -10.71 -36.01
N SER A 2 7.82 -10.12 -36.31
CA SER A 2 8.54 -9.26 -35.40
C SER A 2 7.72 -7.97 -35.25
N ILE A 3 7.03 -7.81 -34.13
CA ILE A 3 6.40 -6.54 -33.78
C ILE A 3 7.55 -5.57 -33.59
N SER A 4 7.72 -4.64 -34.52
CA SER A 4 8.61 -3.50 -34.35
C SER A 4 8.24 -2.85 -33.02
N HIS A 5 9.13 -2.91 -32.03
CA HIS A 5 8.96 -2.23 -30.74
C HIS A 5 9.01 -0.71 -30.99
N LYS A 6 7.93 -0.16 -31.58
CA LYS A 6 7.70 1.28 -31.45
C LYS A 6 7.59 1.54 -29.95
N SER A 7 8.36 2.46 -29.43
CA SER A 7 8.48 2.76 -28.00
C SER A 7 7.10 2.86 -27.38
N LEU A 8 6.78 1.90 -26.50
CA LEU A 8 5.59 2.00 -25.66
C LEU A 8 5.77 3.20 -24.72
N LYS A 9 4.76 4.06 -24.66
CA LYS A 9 4.74 5.19 -23.72
C LYS A 9 3.65 5.00 -22.70
N ILE A 10 4.02 5.12 -21.42
CA ILE A 10 3.10 5.06 -20.29
C ILE A 10 3.10 6.42 -19.59
N TYR A 11 1.92 6.84 -19.11
CA TYR A 11 1.82 8.05 -18.30
C TYR A 11 2.36 7.76 -16.90
N ASN A 12 3.41 8.48 -16.52
CA ASN A 12 4.01 8.38 -15.20
C ASN A 12 3.45 9.46 -14.29
N SER A 13 2.75 9.06 -13.22
CA SER A 13 2.12 9.99 -12.28
C SER A 13 3.13 10.83 -11.50
N LEU A 14 4.36 10.32 -11.31
CA LEU A 14 5.43 11.03 -10.60
C LEU A 14 5.94 12.23 -11.40
N SER A 15 6.21 12.04 -12.69
CA SER A 15 6.65 13.13 -13.60
C SER A 15 5.49 13.90 -14.24
N SER A 16 4.26 13.36 -14.13
CA SER A 16 3.06 13.89 -14.81
C SER A 16 3.18 13.95 -16.34
N LYS A 17 3.93 13.02 -16.94
CA LYS A 17 4.22 12.97 -18.38
C LYS A 17 4.08 11.57 -18.93
N LYS A 18 3.89 11.45 -20.26
CA LYS A 18 4.06 10.20 -20.99
C LYS A 18 5.54 9.98 -21.26
N GLU A 19 6.07 8.89 -20.76
CA GLU A 19 7.48 8.49 -20.88
C GLU A 19 7.63 7.18 -21.62
N ASP A 20 8.77 6.95 -22.24
CA ASP A 20 9.11 5.67 -22.84
C ASP A 20 9.21 4.61 -21.75
N PHE A 21 8.46 3.52 -21.91
CA PHE A 21 8.44 2.42 -20.97
C PHE A 21 9.68 1.54 -21.13
N ASN A 22 10.57 1.60 -20.15
CA ASN A 22 11.78 0.80 -20.08
C ASN A 22 11.70 -0.10 -18.85
N THR A 23 11.90 -1.41 -19.03
CA THR A 23 11.90 -2.36 -17.93
C THR A 23 13.28 -2.52 -17.30
N ILE A 24 13.31 -2.78 -15.99
CA ILE A 24 14.55 -3.06 -15.24
C ILE A 24 15.25 -4.29 -15.84
N ASN A 25 14.49 -5.34 -16.14
CA ASN A 25 14.98 -6.53 -16.79
C ASN A 25 14.35 -6.66 -18.18
N PRO A 26 15.12 -6.90 -19.26
CA PRO A 26 14.59 -6.97 -20.60
C PRO A 26 13.39 -7.93 -20.71
N LEU A 27 12.31 -7.46 -21.28
CA LEU A 27 11.04 -8.22 -21.50
C LEU A 27 10.37 -8.78 -20.24
N LYS A 28 10.80 -8.41 -19.05
CA LYS A 28 10.15 -8.77 -17.78
C LYS A 28 9.60 -7.53 -17.11
N VAL A 29 8.37 -7.63 -16.61
CA VAL A 29 7.70 -6.54 -15.90
C VAL A 29 7.27 -7.02 -14.53
N GLY A 30 7.82 -6.41 -13.49
CA GLY A 30 7.31 -6.50 -12.13
C GLY A 30 6.23 -5.46 -11.91
N MET A 31 5.02 -5.88 -11.59
CA MET A 31 3.88 -4.98 -11.39
C MET A 31 3.17 -5.28 -10.07
N TYR A 32 3.09 -4.27 -9.21
CA TYR A 32 2.31 -4.30 -7.99
C TYR A 32 1.11 -3.36 -8.09
N VAL A 33 -0.06 -3.83 -7.70
CA VAL A 33 -1.29 -3.01 -7.64
C VAL A 33 -1.90 -3.12 -6.26
N CYS A 34 -2.09 -1.98 -5.60
CA CYS A 34 -2.76 -1.94 -4.31
C CYS A 34 -4.18 -2.50 -4.42
N GLY A 35 -4.45 -3.52 -3.63
CA GLY A 35 -5.72 -4.24 -3.61
C GLY A 35 -6.77 -3.60 -2.71
N PRO A 36 -7.93 -4.22 -2.57
CA PRO A 36 -9.01 -3.68 -1.77
C PRO A 36 -8.83 -3.98 -0.28
N THR A 37 -9.39 -3.12 0.57
CA THR A 37 -9.72 -3.49 1.96
C THR A 37 -11.04 -4.27 1.96
N VAL A 38 -11.01 -5.50 2.45
CA VAL A 38 -12.13 -6.46 2.31
C VAL A 38 -13.09 -6.40 3.50
N TYR A 39 -13.74 -5.26 3.69
CA TYR A 39 -14.75 -5.05 4.73
C TYR A 39 -16.16 -4.82 4.19
N ASN A 40 -16.30 -4.63 2.88
CA ASN A 40 -17.58 -4.38 2.23
C ASN A 40 -17.57 -4.87 0.77
N LYS A 41 -18.74 -4.89 0.13
CA LYS A 41 -18.85 -5.16 -1.30
C LYS A 41 -18.10 -4.12 -2.11
N VAL A 42 -17.42 -4.56 -3.18
CA VAL A 42 -16.78 -3.65 -4.12
C VAL A 42 -17.83 -2.85 -4.90
N HIS A 43 -17.50 -1.60 -5.18
CA HIS A 43 -18.30 -0.72 -6.02
C HIS A 43 -17.61 -0.47 -7.37
N LEU A 44 -18.31 0.17 -8.29
CA LEU A 44 -17.82 0.41 -9.65
C LEU A 44 -16.47 1.17 -9.70
N GLY A 45 -16.24 2.07 -8.74
CA GLY A 45 -14.96 2.79 -8.63
C GLY A 45 -13.77 1.87 -8.40
N ASN A 46 -13.91 0.87 -7.49
CA ASN A 46 -12.87 -0.14 -7.29
C ASN A 46 -12.67 -0.99 -8.56
N CYS A 47 -13.78 -1.42 -9.20
CA CYS A 47 -13.71 -2.21 -10.43
C CYS A 47 -12.98 -1.46 -11.55
N ARG A 48 -13.21 -0.16 -11.70
CA ARG A 48 -12.53 0.67 -12.71
C ARG A 48 -11.01 0.61 -12.56
N THR A 49 -10.51 0.69 -11.33
CA THR A 49 -9.07 0.57 -11.08
C THR A 49 -8.54 -0.77 -11.60
N PHE A 50 -9.15 -1.88 -11.20
CA PHE A 50 -8.67 -3.21 -11.58
C PHE A 50 -8.84 -3.50 -13.08
N ILE A 51 -9.91 -3.01 -13.72
CA ILE A 51 -10.09 -3.09 -15.17
C ILE A 51 -8.98 -2.33 -15.91
N SER A 52 -8.60 -1.15 -15.43
CA SER A 52 -7.53 -0.36 -16.05
C SER A 52 -6.18 -1.08 -15.98
N PHE A 53 -5.85 -1.69 -14.84
CA PHE A 53 -4.61 -2.43 -14.70
C PHE A 53 -4.64 -3.78 -15.44
N ASP A 54 -5.79 -4.44 -15.54
CA ASP A 54 -5.94 -5.64 -16.39
C ASP A 54 -5.67 -5.34 -17.86
N LEU A 55 -6.15 -4.21 -18.36
CA LEU A 55 -5.85 -3.77 -19.72
C LEU A 55 -4.32 -3.61 -19.92
N ILE A 56 -3.62 -3.02 -18.95
CA ILE A 56 -2.16 -2.88 -19.01
C ILE A 56 -1.49 -4.26 -19.02
N VAL A 57 -1.87 -5.16 -18.12
CA VAL A 57 -1.32 -6.53 -18.03
C VAL A 57 -1.52 -7.28 -19.37
N ARG A 58 -2.76 -7.26 -19.91
CA ARG A 58 -3.07 -7.92 -21.18
C ARG A 58 -2.30 -7.33 -22.35
N PHE A 59 -2.20 -6.02 -22.41
CA PHE A 59 -1.46 -5.35 -23.48
C PHE A 59 0.04 -5.65 -23.41
N LEU A 60 0.66 -5.57 -22.23
CA LEU A 60 2.07 -5.93 -22.06
C LEU A 60 2.35 -7.38 -22.46
N LYS A 61 1.50 -8.32 -22.02
CA LYS A 61 1.61 -9.73 -22.45
C LYS A 61 1.45 -9.90 -23.98
N HIS A 62 0.51 -9.18 -24.57
CA HIS A 62 0.26 -9.23 -26.01
C HIS A 62 1.47 -8.78 -26.85
N ILE A 63 2.21 -7.76 -26.38
CA ILE A 63 3.42 -7.28 -27.05
C ILE A 63 4.70 -8.02 -26.62
N GLY A 64 4.57 -9.11 -25.86
CA GLY A 64 5.66 -10.06 -25.60
C GLY A 64 6.40 -9.88 -24.26
N TYR A 65 5.89 -9.07 -23.33
CA TYR A 65 6.45 -9.01 -21.98
C TYR A 65 5.97 -10.18 -21.11
N ASP A 66 6.87 -10.71 -20.29
CA ASP A 66 6.55 -11.59 -19.17
C ASP A 66 6.18 -10.73 -17.96
N VAL A 67 4.90 -10.71 -17.58
CA VAL A 67 4.38 -9.83 -16.52
C VAL A 67 4.17 -10.63 -15.23
N ARG A 68 4.93 -10.31 -14.20
CA ARG A 68 4.70 -10.78 -12.83
C ARG A 68 3.80 -9.78 -12.10
N TYR A 69 2.51 -10.08 -12.09
CA TYR A 69 1.48 -9.24 -11.49
C TYR A 69 1.20 -9.66 -10.05
N VAL A 70 1.38 -8.74 -9.10
CA VAL A 70 1.09 -8.89 -7.67
C VAL A 70 -0.01 -7.91 -7.29
N ARG A 71 -1.03 -8.38 -6.55
CA ARG A 71 -2.09 -7.54 -6.01
C ARG A 71 -2.44 -8.05 -4.62
N ASN A 72 -2.38 -7.20 -3.61
CA ASN A 72 -2.68 -7.61 -2.25
C ASN A 72 -4.17 -7.63 -1.93
N ILE A 73 -4.48 -8.24 -0.78
CA ILE A 73 -5.73 -8.08 -0.04
C ILE A 73 -5.37 -7.43 1.30
N THR A 74 -5.96 -6.26 1.56
CA THR A 74 -5.85 -5.60 2.87
C THR A 74 -6.94 -6.18 3.78
N ASP A 75 -6.52 -7.04 4.69
CA ASP A 75 -7.38 -7.78 5.61
C ASP A 75 -7.16 -7.40 7.08
N VAL A 76 -6.43 -6.30 7.36
CA VAL A 76 -6.17 -5.71 8.68
C VAL A 76 -5.69 -4.26 8.54
N GLY A 77 -5.63 -3.52 9.62
CA GLY A 77 -4.84 -2.27 9.73
C GLY A 77 -5.43 -1.01 9.09
N HIS A 78 -6.59 -1.09 8.44
CA HIS A 78 -7.22 0.07 7.85
C HIS A 78 -8.12 0.77 8.86
N LEU A 79 -7.54 1.69 9.64
CA LEU A 79 -8.25 2.46 10.66
C LEU A 79 -9.16 3.53 10.02
N GLU A 80 -10.29 3.81 10.67
CA GLU A 80 -11.10 5.00 10.43
C GLU A 80 -10.69 6.13 11.40
N ASP A 81 -11.30 7.30 11.25
CA ASP A 81 -11.07 8.48 12.12
C ASP A 81 -11.35 8.17 13.61
N SER A 82 -12.18 7.15 13.89
CA SER A 82 -12.48 6.64 15.23
C SER A 82 -11.39 5.72 15.81
N GLU A 83 -10.26 5.54 15.13
CA GLU A 83 -9.20 4.58 15.47
C GLU A 83 -9.66 3.10 15.47
N GLU A 84 -10.87 2.80 14.99
CA GLU A 84 -11.37 1.44 14.86
C GLU A 84 -11.06 0.87 13.46
N ASP A 85 -10.57 -0.37 13.43
CA ASP A 85 -10.33 -1.09 12.18
C ASP A 85 -11.65 -1.38 11.45
N LYS A 86 -11.70 -1.11 10.14
CA LYS A 86 -12.90 -1.27 9.29
C LYS A 86 -13.46 -2.68 9.30
N ILE A 87 -12.58 -3.69 9.34
CA ILE A 87 -13.00 -5.10 9.36
C ILE A 87 -13.61 -5.44 10.71
N GLN A 88 -12.98 -5.03 11.81
CA GLN A 88 -13.53 -5.23 13.15
C GLN A 88 -14.87 -4.52 13.35
N LYS A 89 -15.02 -3.29 12.86
CA LYS A 89 -16.28 -2.55 12.86
C LYS A 89 -17.37 -3.30 12.08
N ARG A 90 -17.01 -3.82 10.90
CA ARG A 90 -17.95 -4.60 10.09
C ARG A 90 -18.35 -5.91 10.76
N ALA A 91 -17.42 -6.60 11.40
CA ALA A 91 -17.67 -7.81 12.16
C ALA A 91 -18.69 -7.59 13.29
N LYS A 92 -18.55 -6.49 14.04
CA LYS A 92 -19.52 -6.09 15.07
C LYS A 92 -20.92 -5.84 14.50
N ILE A 93 -21.01 -5.13 13.35
CA ILE A 93 -22.30 -4.84 12.69
C ILE A 93 -22.98 -6.13 12.22
N GLU A 94 -22.23 -7.05 11.61
CA GLU A 94 -22.76 -8.31 11.08
C GLU A 94 -22.87 -9.41 12.14
N LYS A 95 -22.30 -9.20 13.34
CA LYS A 95 -22.26 -10.17 14.46
C LYS A 95 -21.57 -11.49 14.07
N ILE A 96 -20.45 -11.38 13.37
CA ILE A 96 -19.60 -12.50 12.93
C ILE A 96 -18.13 -12.18 13.28
N GLU A 97 -17.24 -13.17 13.17
CA GLU A 97 -15.82 -12.99 13.42
C GLU A 97 -15.15 -12.14 12.31
N PRO A 98 -14.10 -11.36 12.65
CA PRO A 98 -13.37 -10.55 11.65
C PRO A 98 -12.89 -11.37 10.45
N MET A 99 -12.40 -12.60 10.66
CA MET A 99 -11.94 -13.45 9.56
C MET A 99 -13.09 -13.99 8.68
N GLU A 100 -14.32 -14.08 9.21
CA GLU A 100 -15.50 -14.38 8.38
C GLU A 100 -15.84 -13.19 7.46
N VAL A 101 -15.71 -11.95 7.98
CA VAL A 101 -15.84 -10.72 7.15
C VAL A 101 -14.82 -10.75 6.01
N VAL A 102 -13.54 -10.97 6.34
CA VAL A 102 -12.45 -11.09 5.37
C VAL A 102 -12.76 -12.12 4.29
N GLN A 103 -13.11 -13.34 4.70
CA GLN A 103 -13.42 -14.43 3.77
C GLN A 103 -14.60 -14.08 2.85
N LYS A 104 -15.70 -13.58 3.44
CA LYS A 104 -16.91 -13.21 2.72
C LYS A 104 -16.64 -12.16 1.64
N TYR A 105 -15.98 -11.06 1.99
CA TYR A 105 -15.76 -9.96 1.06
C TYR A 105 -14.60 -10.18 0.11
N THR A 106 -13.62 -11.01 0.47
CA THR A 106 -12.59 -11.48 -0.47
C THR A 106 -13.20 -12.34 -1.57
N ASN A 107 -14.08 -13.27 -1.22
CA ASN A 107 -14.79 -14.09 -2.21
C ASN A 107 -15.68 -13.21 -3.10
N ASN A 108 -16.44 -12.28 -2.50
CA ASN A 108 -17.26 -11.34 -3.27
C ASN A 108 -16.41 -10.50 -4.25
N PHE A 109 -15.26 -10.01 -3.81
CA PHE A 109 -14.33 -9.27 -4.66
C PHE A 109 -13.87 -10.12 -5.85
N ARG A 110 -13.40 -11.33 -5.62
CA ARG A 110 -12.96 -12.26 -6.68
C ARG A 110 -14.08 -12.60 -7.66
N ASP A 111 -15.29 -12.86 -7.15
CA ASP A 111 -16.47 -13.15 -7.98
C ASP A 111 -16.82 -11.97 -8.89
N VAL A 112 -16.75 -10.73 -8.38
CA VAL A 112 -17.00 -9.54 -9.17
C VAL A 112 -15.95 -9.37 -10.26
N LEU A 113 -14.66 -9.55 -9.94
CA LEU A 113 -13.59 -9.44 -10.94
C LEU A 113 -13.70 -10.54 -12.02
N ASN A 114 -14.10 -11.74 -11.63
CA ASN A 114 -14.37 -12.83 -12.58
C ASN A 114 -15.52 -12.48 -13.54
N LYS A 115 -16.59 -11.83 -13.07
CA LYS A 115 -17.67 -11.35 -13.94
C LYS A 115 -17.23 -10.32 -14.95
N PHE A 116 -16.21 -9.52 -14.65
CA PHE A 116 -15.56 -8.62 -15.60
C PHE A 116 -14.48 -9.31 -16.46
N ASN A 117 -14.30 -10.63 -16.32
CA ASN A 117 -13.27 -11.40 -17.02
C ASN A 117 -11.85 -10.84 -16.83
N LEU A 118 -11.53 -10.36 -15.62
CA LEU A 118 -10.21 -9.84 -15.32
C LEU A 118 -9.20 -10.95 -15.07
N THR A 119 -7.98 -10.73 -15.53
CA THR A 119 -6.85 -11.65 -15.31
C THR A 119 -6.51 -11.68 -13.82
N PRO A 120 -6.48 -12.86 -13.18
CA PRO A 120 -6.02 -12.95 -11.79
C PRO A 120 -4.53 -12.58 -11.68
N PRO A 121 -4.10 -12.04 -10.54
CA PRO A 121 -2.68 -11.81 -10.30
C PRO A 121 -1.91 -13.13 -10.20
N ASN A 122 -0.61 -13.10 -10.46
CA ASN A 122 0.27 -14.25 -10.21
C ASN A 122 0.39 -14.56 -8.71
N ILE A 123 0.36 -13.50 -7.88
CA ILE A 123 0.45 -13.59 -6.42
C ILE A 123 -0.57 -12.62 -5.83
N GLU A 124 -1.40 -13.11 -4.92
CA GLU A 124 -2.39 -12.30 -4.20
C GLU A 124 -2.14 -12.43 -2.68
N PRO A 125 -1.12 -11.69 -2.14
CA PRO A 125 -0.75 -11.78 -0.73
C PRO A 125 -1.78 -11.05 0.15
N THR A 126 -1.91 -11.49 1.40
CA THR A 126 -2.72 -10.81 2.43
C THR A 126 -1.83 -10.09 3.42
N ALA A 127 -2.30 -8.99 3.99
CA ALA A 127 -1.56 -8.24 5.00
C ALA A 127 -1.31 -9.10 6.26
N THR A 128 -2.32 -9.87 6.70
CA THR A 128 -2.20 -10.78 7.85
C THR A 128 -1.19 -11.91 7.63
N GLY A 129 -1.02 -12.35 6.38
CA GLY A 129 -0.03 -13.36 6.01
C GLY A 129 1.41 -12.84 5.96
N HIS A 130 1.62 -11.54 6.15
CA HIS A 130 2.92 -10.86 5.99
C HIS A 130 3.30 -9.98 7.19
N ILE A 131 2.80 -10.31 8.37
CA ILE A 131 3.09 -9.57 9.61
C ILE A 131 4.59 -9.53 9.91
N LEU A 132 5.31 -10.63 9.69
CA LEU A 132 6.75 -10.68 9.95
C LEU A 132 7.53 -9.71 9.05
N GLU A 133 7.24 -9.69 7.77
CA GLU A 133 7.88 -8.80 6.80
C GLU A 133 7.57 -7.33 7.09
N GLN A 134 6.38 -7.04 7.58
CA GLN A 134 6.01 -5.68 8.01
C GLN A 134 6.79 -5.27 9.25
N ILE A 135 6.91 -6.15 10.25
CA ILE A 135 7.72 -5.91 11.46
C ILE A 135 9.18 -5.68 11.07
N GLU A 136 9.78 -6.55 10.27
CA GLU A 136 11.16 -6.41 9.79
C GLU A 136 11.39 -5.08 9.07
N MET A 137 10.45 -4.66 8.22
CA MET A 137 10.55 -3.37 7.53
C MET A 137 10.46 -2.19 8.49
N ILE A 138 9.61 -2.25 9.52
CA ILE A 138 9.49 -1.22 10.55
C ILE A 138 10.78 -1.13 11.37
N GLU A 139 11.38 -2.26 11.76
CA GLU A 139 12.67 -2.29 12.46
C GLU A 139 13.75 -1.59 11.64
N MET A 140 13.85 -1.87 10.34
CA MET A 140 14.80 -1.17 9.45
C MET A 140 14.55 0.34 9.38
N ILE A 141 13.28 0.80 9.38
CA ILE A 141 12.95 2.23 9.39
C ILE A 141 13.39 2.88 10.71
N ILE A 142 13.22 2.18 11.85
CA ILE A 142 13.67 2.65 13.17
C ILE A 142 15.21 2.72 13.21
N GLU A 143 15.90 1.67 12.77
CA GLU A 143 17.37 1.61 12.73
C GLU A 143 17.97 2.74 11.88
N ASN A 144 17.34 3.06 10.76
CA ASN A 144 17.73 4.19 9.90
C ASN A 144 17.33 5.56 10.48
N GLY A 145 16.62 5.57 11.60
CA GLY A 145 16.30 6.75 12.38
C GLY A 145 15.10 7.55 11.85
N PHE A 146 14.22 6.98 11.03
CA PHE A 146 13.04 7.64 10.47
C PHE A 146 11.72 7.21 11.15
N ALA A 147 11.80 6.45 12.23
CA ALA A 147 10.63 6.11 13.04
C ALA A 147 10.97 6.10 14.52
N TYR A 148 9.95 6.18 15.36
CA TYR A 148 10.07 6.13 16.81
C TYR A 148 8.92 5.33 17.42
N GLU A 149 9.23 4.67 18.55
CA GLU A 149 8.22 4.02 19.37
C GLU A 149 7.66 5.00 20.41
N LYS A 150 6.37 4.91 20.67
CA LYS A 150 5.70 5.58 21.79
C LYS A 150 4.50 4.75 22.26
N ASN A 151 4.50 4.35 23.51
CA ASN A 151 3.42 3.59 24.18
C ASN A 151 3.05 2.28 23.45
N GLY A 152 4.04 1.57 22.89
CA GLY A 152 3.83 0.33 22.15
C GLY A 152 3.32 0.51 20.70
N SER A 153 3.15 1.75 20.26
CA SER A 153 2.92 2.11 18.86
C SER A 153 4.20 2.61 18.22
N VAL A 154 4.34 2.43 16.89
CA VAL A 154 5.47 2.96 16.13
C VAL A 154 4.97 3.94 15.09
N TYR A 155 5.57 5.10 15.03
CA TYR A 155 5.22 6.17 14.11
C TYR A 155 6.39 6.52 13.20
N PHE A 156 6.10 6.81 11.94
CA PHE A 156 7.05 7.36 11.00
C PHE A 156 7.26 8.84 11.31
N ASP A 157 8.52 9.25 11.51
CA ASP A 157 8.94 10.62 11.82
C ASP A 157 9.09 11.41 10.51
N LEU A 158 7.99 12.07 10.11
CA LEU A 158 7.94 12.74 8.82
C LEU A 158 8.86 13.96 8.77
N MET A 159 9.04 14.66 9.91
CA MET A 159 9.94 15.81 9.97
C MET A 159 11.38 15.38 9.73
N LYS A 160 11.82 14.33 10.44
CA LYS A 160 13.19 13.81 10.29
C LYS A 160 13.45 13.23 8.91
N PHE A 161 12.47 12.57 8.33
CA PHE A 161 12.55 12.09 6.95
C PHE A 161 12.74 13.25 5.96
N SER A 162 12.00 14.36 6.17
CA SER A 162 12.00 15.53 5.30
C SER A 162 13.29 16.34 5.33
N GLU A 163 14.17 16.13 6.33
CA GLU A 163 15.52 16.70 6.35
C GLU A 163 16.41 16.11 5.22
N LYS A 164 16.15 14.87 4.82
CA LYS A 164 16.97 14.16 3.83
C LYS A 164 16.25 13.90 2.51
N PHE A 165 14.94 13.68 2.55
CA PHE A 165 14.13 13.30 1.41
C PHE A 165 12.96 14.26 1.24
N LYS A 166 12.39 14.32 0.03
CA LYS A 166 11.17 15.09 -0.22
C LYS A 166 9.95 14.18 -0.05
N TYR A 167 9.09 14.46 0.94
CA TYR A 167 7.76 13.84 1.05
C TYR A 167 6.76 14.51 0.09
N GLY A 168 5.70 13.79 -0.29
CA GLY A 168 4.67 14.32 -1.19
C GLY A 168 5.10 14.44 -2.65
N LYS A 169 6.15 13.73 -3.08
CA LYS A 169 6.65 13.75 -4.47
C LYS A 169 5.59 13.38 -5.49
N LEU A 170 4.81 12.34 -5.19
CA LEU A 170 3.82 11.80 -6.10
C LEU A 170 2.56 12.66 -6.15
N SER A 171 2.07 13.11 -5.00
CA SER A 171 0.88 13.96 -4.92
C SER A 171 1.14 15.41 -5.31
N ASN A 172 2.42 15.79 -5.38
CA ASN A 172 2.88 17.16 -5.57
C ASN A 172 2.43 18.11 -4.44
N ARG A 173 2.28 17.57 -3.22
CA ARG A 173 1.99 18.34 -2.01
C ARG A 173 3.29 18.78 -1.35
N ASN A 174 3.29 19.96 -0.75
CA ASN A 174 4.40 20.37 0.09
C ASN A 174 4.14 20.03 1.56
N LEU A 175 5.22 19.98 2.35
CA LEU A 175 5.13 19.60 3.75
C LEU A 175 4.32 20.60 4.58
N ASP A 176 4.39 21.90 4.26
CA ASP A 176 3.68 22.95 4.98
C ASP A 176 2.15 22.81 4.84
N ASP A 177 1.67 22.46 3.63
CA ASP A 177 0.26 22.18 3.40
C ASP A 177 -0.21 20.99 4.24
N ILE A 178 0.58 19.92 4.29
CA ILE A 178 0.28 18.72 5.07
C ILE A 178 0.27 19.01 6.57
N ILE A 179 1.22 19.80 7.07
CA ILE A 179 1.26 20.23 8.47
C ILE A 179 0.03 21.07 8.83
N ASN A 180 -0.39 21.98 7.95
CA ASN A 180 -1.55 22.83 8.20
C ASN A 180 -2.85 22.01 8.22
N GLU A 181 -3.05 21.10 7.25
CA GLU A 181 -4.21 20.20 7.21
C GLU A 181 -4.24 19.28 8.43
N SER A 182 -3.09 18.74 8.89
CA SER A 182 -3.03 17.82 10.02
C SER A 182 -3.26 18.49 11.38
N ARG A 183 -3.03 19.82 11.50
CA ARG A 183 -3.34 20.57 12.74
C ARG A 183 -4.83 20.69 12.99
N GLU A 184 -5.66 20.60 11.94
CA GLU A 184 -7.12 20.64 12.07
C GLU A 184 -7.70 19.27 12.47
N LEU A 185 -6.93 18.19 12.29
CA LEU A 185 -7.31 16.83 12.69
C LEU A 185 -6.85 16.60 14.14
N PHE A 186 -7.67 16.99 15.09
CA PHE A 186 -7.45 16.73 16.52
C PHE A 186 -7.44 15.22 16.80
N GLY A 187 -6.36 14.73 17.44
CA GLY A 187 -6.41 13.47 18.14
C GLY A 187 -5.25 12.52 17.89
N SER A 188 -4.16 12.73 18.56
CA SER A 188 -3.51 11.76 19.44
C SER A 188 -2.31 12.44 20.10
N ASP A 189 -2.35 12.59 21.42
CA ASP A 189 -1.21 12.98 22.27
C ASP A 189 -0.01 12.02 22.14
N GLU A 190 -0.16 10.96 21.35
CA GLU A 190 0.85 9.94 21.11
C GLU A 190 1.86 10.30 20.02
N LYS A 191 1.53 11.15 19.06
CA LYS A 191 2.45 11.52 17.98
C LYS A 191 3.39 12.65 18.41
N LYS A 192 4.64 12.66 17.93
CA LYS A 192 5.55 13.80 18.08
C LYS A 192 5.05 15.00 17.29
N ASN A 193 4.61 14.73 16.06
CA ASN A 193 4.05 15.74 15.18
C ASN A 193 2.73 15.23 14.58
N PRO A 194 1.73 16.11 14.38
CA PRO A 194 0.41 15.70 13.86
C PRO A 194 0.47 14.94 12.50
N GLN A 195 1.42 15.29 11.63
CA GLN A 195 1.60 14.71 10.31
C GLN A 195 2.29 13.34 10.32
N ASP A 196 2.87 12.89 11.45
CA ASP A 196 3.45 11.55 11.56
C ASP A 196 2.36 10.50 11.35
N PHE A 197 2.70 9.38 10.72
CA PHE A 197 1.74 8.31 10.45
C PHE A 197 2.16 6.99 11.10
N ALA A 198 1.15 6.18 11.45
CA ALA A 198 1.39 4.92 12.13
C ALA A 198 2.01 3.87 11.19
N LEU A 199 3.06 3.21 11.67
CA LEU A 199 3.64 2.00 11.11
C LEU A 199 3.14 0.76 11.85
N TRP A 200 2.99 0.87 13.17
CA TRP A 200 2.44 -0.14 14.06
C TRP A 200 1.58 0.53 15.12
N LYS A 201 0.41 0.00 15.39
CA LYS A 201 -0.48 0.50 16.45
C LYS A 201 -0.56 -0.50 17.59
N ASN A 202 -0.41 -0.01 18.81
CA ASN A 202 -0.64 -0.79 20.02
C ASN A 202 -2.09 -1.26 20.10
N ALA A 203 -2.30 -2.55 20.35
CA ALA A 203 -3.62 -3.13 20.48
C ALA A 203 -4.13 -3.07 21.91
N THR A 204 -5.36 -2.61 22.08
CA THR A 204 -6.08 -2.72 23.36
C THR A 204 -6.58 -4.14 23.58
N SER A 205 -7.12 -4.41 24.77
CA SER A 205 -7.73 -5.72 25.10
C SER A 205 -8.90 -6.08 24.16
N SER A 206 -9.61 -5.07 23.64
CA SER A 206 -10.76 -5.23 22.75
C SER A 206 -10.42 -5.59 21.30
N HIS A 207 -9.15 -5.44 20.88
CA HIS A 207 -8.73 -5.82 19.53
C HIS A 207 -8.59 -7.33 19.42
N ILE A 208 -9.34 -7.93 18.49
CA ILE A 208 -9.29 -9.37 18.19
C ILE A 208 -8.07 -9.67 17.31
N MET A 209 -7.87 -8.87 16.26
CA MET A 209 -6.76 -9.02 15.32
C MET A 209 -5.55 -8.26 15.83
N LYS A 210 -4.63 -8.97 16.47
CA LYS A 210 -3.39 -8.42 17.03
C LYS A 210 -2.29 -9.46 17.08
N TRP A 211 -1.06 -9.03 16.86
CA TRP A 211 0.13 -9.88 16.80
C TRP A 211 1.18 -9.38 17.76
N LYS A 212 2.02 -10.30 18.21
CA LYS A 212 3.19 -9.96 19.03
C LYS A 212 4.27 -9.32 18.15
N SER A 213 4.83 -8.24 18.61
CA SER A 213 5.94 -7.53 17.99
C SER A 213 6.99 -7.15 19.03
N PRO A 214 8.16 -6.61 18.64
CA PRO A 214 9.14 -6.06 19.58
C PRO A 214 8.58 -4.95 20.50
N TRP A 215 7.55 -4.25 20.04
CA TRP A 215 6.91 -3.12 20.75
C TRP A 215 5.68 -3.53 21.56
N GLY A 216 5.35 -4.83 21.59
CA GLY A 216 4.17 -5.35 22.27
C GLY A 216 3.13 -5.94 21.32
N TYR A 217 1.91 -6.17 21.83
CA TYR A 217 0.80 -6.62 21.00
C TYR A 217 0.21 -5.46 20.23
N GLY A 218 0.06 -5.63 18.91
CA GLY A 218 -0.45 -4.59 18.03
C GLY A 218 -0.82 -5.11 16.66
N PHE A 219 -1.00 -4.20 15.74
CA PHE A 219 -1.32 -4.47 14.34
C PHE A 219 -0.64 -3.42 13.44
N PRO A 220 -0.38 -3.77 12.16
CA PRO A 220 0.31 -2.86 11.25
C PRO A 220 -0.55 -1.66 10.88
N GLY A 221 0.10 -0.54 10.57
CA GLY A 221 -0.52 0.58 9.87
C GLY A 221 -0.83 0.22 8.42
N TRP A 222 -1.81 0.89 7.82
CA TRP A 222 -2.29 0.57 6.47
C TRP A 222 -1.23 0.68 5.37
N HIS A 223 -0.28 1.60 5.49
CA HIS A 223 0.67 1.89 4.39
C HIS A 223 1.84 0.90 4.33
N ILE A 224 2.27 0.34 5.47
CA ILE A 224 3.43 -0.56 5.53
C ILE A 224 3.17 -1.91 4.86
N GLU A 225 1.90 -2.31 4.75
CA GLU A 225 1.49 -3.58 4.14
C GLU A 225 1.97 -3.68 2.70
N CYS A 226 1.62 -2.69 1.87
CA CYS A 226 1.96 -2.67 0.46
C CYS A 226 3.48 -2.52 0.25
N SER A 227 4.15 -1.72 1.08
CA SER A 227 5.60 -1.57 1.04
C SER A 227 6.31 -2.90 1.31
N ALA A 228 5.92 -3.63 2.35
CA ALA A 228 6.52 -4.91 2.71
C ALA A 228 6.21 -6.00 1.66
N MET A 229 4.95 -6.12 1.23
CA MET A 229 4.54 -7.14 0.26
C MET A 229 5.11 -6.91 -1.13
N SER A 230 5.15 -5.65 -1.61
CA SER A 230 5.76 -5.33 -2.90
C SER A 230 7.25 -5.67 -2.90
N HIS A 231 7.96 -5.30 -1.83
CA HIS A 231 9.36 -5.65 -1.67
C HIS A 231 9.61 -7.17 -1.66
N LYS A 232 8.82 -7.92 -0.91
CA LYS A 232 8.95 -9.37 -0.81
C LYS A 232 8.85 -10.07 -2.15
N TYR A 233 7.89 -9.67 -2.98
CA TYR A 233 7.59 -10.39 -4.22
C TYR A 233 8.23 -9.81 -5.47
N LEU A 234 8.59 -8.54 -5.49
CA LEU A 234 9.15 -7.84 -6.64
C LEU A 234 10.54 -7.27 -6.38
N GLY A 235 11.01 -7.28 -5.12
CA GLY A 235 12.31 -6.75 -4.74
C GLY A 235 12.30 -5.24 -4.49
N LYS A 236 13.51 -4.69 -4.28
CA LYS A 236 13.71 -3.27 -3.92
C LYS A 236 13.28 -2.29 -5.00
N LYS A 237 13.26 -2.73 -6.25
CA LYS A 237 12.84 -1.96 -7.43
C LYS A 237 12.01 -2.84 -8.34
N PHE A 238 10.94 -2.31 -8.86
CA PHE A 238 10.08 -2.97 -9.84
C PHE A 238 9.50 -1.94 -10.81
N ASP A 239 8.87 -2.39 -11.89
CA ASP A 239 8.61 -1.55 -13.05
C ASP A 239 7.35 -0.71 -12.91
N ILE A 240 6.26 -1.25 -12.32
CA ILE A 240 4.98 -0.58 -12.21
C ILE A 240 4.41 -0.73 -10.80
N HIS A 241 4.13 0.40 -10.15
CA HIS A 241 3.31 0.48 -8.93
C HIS A 241 2.00 1.17 -9.26
N GLY A 242 0.88 0.56 -8.94
CA GLY A 242 -0.42 1.06 -9.32
C GLY A 242 -1.46 1.00 -8.22
N GLY A 243 -2.49 1.83 -8.39
CA GLY A 243 -3.63 1.91 -7.49
C GLY A 243 -4.67 2.91 -7.97
N GLY A 244 -5.73 3.11 -7.21
CA GLY A 244 -6.70 4.16 -7.44
C GLY A 244 -6.07 5.55 -7.32
N MET A 245 -6.61 6.55 -8.01
CA MET A 245 -6.12 7.93 -7.90
C MET A 245 -6.27 8.52 -6.49
N ASP A 246 -7.24 8.02 -5.74
CA ASP A 246 -7.48 8.31 -4.32
C ASP A 246 -6.35 7.82 -3.41
N LEU A 247 -5.61 6.78 -3.81
CA LEU A 247 -4.46 6.27 -3.08
C LEU A 247 -3.19 7.11 -3.26
N LYS A 248 -3.16 8.02 -4.23
CA LYS A 248 -2.00 8.87 -4.53
C LYS A 248 -1.51 9.60 -3.28
N PHE A 249 -2.46 10.13 -2.50
CA PHE A 249 -2.24 10.72 -1.19
C PHE A 249 -3.34 10.26 -0.21
N PRO A 250 -2.97 9.86 1.02
CA PRO A 250 -1.58 9.75 1.53
C PRO A 250 -0.88 8.42 1.22
N HIS A 251 -1.60 7.37 0.76
CA HIS A 251 -1.13 5.98 0.76
C HIS A 251 0.19 5.79 0.00
N HIS A 252 0.22 6.11 -1.30
CA HIS A 252 1.43 5.92 -2.11
C HIS A 252 2.59 6.86 -1.72
N ASP A 253 2.32 8.09 -1.27
CA ASP A 253 3.38 8.96 -0.74
C ASP A 253 4.00 8.38 0.55
N CYS A 254 3.19 7.74 1.41
CA CYS A 254 3.68 7.01 2.59
C CYS A 254 4.52 5.79 2.19
N GLU A 255 4.09 5.01 1.19
CA GLU A 255 4.86 3.86 0.69
C GLU A 255 6.22 4.29 0.11
N ILE A 256 6.25 5.40 -0.64
CA ILE A 256 7.50 5.99 -1.15
C ILE A 256 8.42 6.35 0.03
N ALA A 257 7.88 7.04 1.03
CA ALA A 257 8.65 7.44 2.20
C ALA A 257 9.21 6.23 2.97
N GLN A 258 8.41 5.20 3.18
CA GLN A 258 8.84 3.95 3.82
C GLN A 258 9.96 3.27 3.05
N SER A 259 9.84 3.16 1.73
CA SER A 259 10.84 2.52 0.89
C SER A 259 12.14 3.34 0.80
N GLU A 260 12.05 4.67 0.73
CA GLU A 260 13.22 5.55 0.77
C GLU A 260 13.91 5.48 2.13
N ALA A 261 13.16 5.41 3.23
CA ALA A 261 13.69 5.30 4.58
C ALA A 261 14.46 3.98 4.80
N VAL A 262 14.01 2.87 4.19
CA VAL A 262 14.65 1.56 4.33
C VAL A 262 15.85 1.42 3.39
N TYR A 263 15.64 1.72 2.11
CA TYR A 263 16.60 1.33 1.06
C TYR A 263 17.42 2.48 0.49
N ASN A 264 17.16 3.71 0.92
CA ASN A 264 17.71 4.92 0.29
C ASN A 264 17.42 4.97 -1.24
N LEU A 265 16.30 4.39 -1.65
CA LEU A 265 15.86 4.22 -3.04
C LEU A 265 14.39 4.58 -3.13
N SER A 266 14.02 5.46 -4.07
CA SER A 266 12.61 5.69 -4.38
C SER A 266 11.98 4.44 -5.01
N LEU A 267 10.72 4.14 -4.65
CA LEU A 267 9.85 3.26 -5.43
C LEU A 267 9.73 3.90 -6.82
N ILE A 268 10.42 3.36 -7.79
CA ILE A 268 10.56 4.02 -9.08
C ILE A 268 9.61 3.40 -10.08
N HIS A 269 9.00 4.26 -10.86
CA HIS A 269 8.13 4.04 -12.01
C HIS A 269 6.70 3.64 -11.65
N ILE A 270 5.98 4.64 -11.29
CA ILE A 270 4.51 4.58 -11.31
C ILE A 270 4.01 5.03 -12.66
#